data_82b7d1c2aae53816b32516fe5265bb29
#
_entry.id   82b7d1c2aae53816b32516fe5265bb29
#
_cell.length_a   1.000
_cell.length_b   1.000
_cell.length_c   1.000
_cell.angle_alpha   90.00
_cell.angle_beta   90.00
_cell.angle_gamma   90.00
#
_symmetry.space_group_name_H-M   'P 1'
#
loop_
_entity.id
_entity.type
_entity.pdbx_description
1 polymer ?
#
loop_
_entity_poly.entity_id
_entity_poly.type
_entity_poly.pdbx_seq_one_letter_code
_entity_poly.pdbx_strand_id
1 'polypeptide(L)' 'MANTKTYTQAKKIIEGGRYESKEAMIEILDVFLMGNRITADEYKELVELLESKEVEKDQA' A
#
# COMPACT_ATOMS: atom_id res chain seq x y z
N MET A 1 -13.29 -4.37 12.64
CA MET A 1 -12.91 -2.98 12.39
C MET A 1 -11.52 -2.90 11.79
N ALA A 2 -11.34 -1.97 10.86
CA ALA A 2 -10.04 -1.81 10.23
C ALA A 2 -9.00 -1.33 11.25
N ASN A 3 -7.77 -1.76 11.06
CA ASN A 3 -6.66 -1.36 11.91
C ASN A 3 -6.01 -0.11 11.32
N THR A 4 -6.36 1.04 11.88
CA THR A 4 -5.86 2.34 11.40
C THR A 4 -4.34 2.39 11.40
N LYS A 5 -3.69 1.74 12.37
CA LYS A 5 -2.24 1.70 12.44
C LYS A 5 -1.66 0.99 11.23
N THR A 6 -2.26 -0.12 10.82
CA THR A 6 -1.77 -0.88 9.67
C THR A 6 -1.87 -0.04 8.40
N TYR A 7 -3.00 0.64 8.21
CA TYR A 7 -3.18 1.53 7.07
C TYR A 7 -2.12 2.63 7.06
N THR A 8 -1.92 3.27 8.21
CA THR A 8 -0.97 4.37 8.33
C THR A 8 0.46 3.90 8.04
N GLN A 9 0.83 2.74 8.58
CA GLN A 9 2.16 2.19 8.35
C GLN A 9 2.37 1.83 6.88
N ALA A 10 1.37 1.21 6.26
CA ALA A 10 1.47 0.87 4.84
C ALA A 10 1.63 2.12 3.99
N LYS A 11 0.85 3.16 4.32
CA LYS A 11 0.94 4.42 3.60
C LYS A 11 2.34 5.03 3.70
N LYS A 12 2.93 5.00 4.90
CA LYS A 12 4.28 5.53 5.09
C LYS A 12 5.31 4.73 4.31
N ILE A 13 5.16 3.42 4.26
CA ILE A 13 6.08 2.57 3.50
C ILE A 13 6.01 2.93 2.03
N ILE A 14 4.81 3.10 1.50
CA ILE A 14 4.62 3.45 0.10
C ILE A 14 5.20 4.83 -0.20
N GLU A 15 4.89 5.81 0.64
CA GLU A 15 5.37 7.18 0.44
C GLU A 15 6.88 7.27 0.52
N GLY A 16 7.49 6.44 1.35
CA GLY A 16 8.93 6.43 1.50
C GLY A 16 9.66 5.54 0.51
N GLY A 17 8.90 4.80 -0.31
CA GLY A 17 9.50 3.90 -1.29
C GLY A 17 10.22 2.72 -0.68
N ARG A 18 9.82 2.30 0.50
CA ARG A 18 10.49 1.23 1.25
C ARG A 18 9.94 -0.15 0.93
N TYR A 19 9.75 -0.44 -0.32
CA TYR A 19 9.27 -1.74 -0.76
C TYR A 19 10.12 -2.20 -1.93
N GLU A 20 10.26 -3.52 -2.08
CA GLU A 20 11.10 -4.10 -3.12
C GLU A 20 10.58 -3.80 -4.51
N SER A 21 9.28 -4.01 -4.71
CA SER A 21 8.65 -3.82 -6.00
C SER A 21 7.17 -3.54 -5.77
N LYS A 22 6.52 -3.02 -6.81
CA LYS A 22 5.09 -2.77 -6.77
C LYS A 22 4.31 -4.05 -6.45
N GLU A 23 4.69 -5.13 -7.12
CA GLU A 23 4.01 -6.41 -6.95
C GLU A 23 4.18 -6.93 -5.52
N ALA A 24 5.39 -6.80 -4.96
CA ALA A 24 5.63 -7.24 -3.60
C ALA A 24 4.78 -6.44 -2.61
N MET A 25 4.66 -5.14 -2.84
CA MET A 25 3.84 -4.31 -1.96
C MET A 25 2.36 -4.66 -2.07
N ILE A 26 1.89 -4.93 -3.29
CA ILE A 26 0.50 -5.33 -3.48
C ILE A 26 0.21 -6.64 -2.75
N GLU A 27 1.13 -7.58 -2.79
CA GLU A 27 0.96 -8.84 -2.04
C GLU A 27 0.83 -8.57 -0.54
N ILE A 28 1.62 -7.66 -0.01
CA ILE A 28 1.54 -7.29 1.40
C ILE A 28 0.16 -6.70 1.70
N LEU A 29 -0.32 -5.82 0.82
CA LEU A 29 -1.63 -5.21 1.00
C LEU A 29 -2.74 -6.25 0.91
N ASP A 30 -2.61 -7.22 0.01
CA ASP A 30 -3.57 -8.32 -0.09
C ASP A 30 -3.65 -9.09 1.23
N VAL A 31 -2.52 -9.38 1.83
CA VAL A 31 -2.47 -10.08 3.11
C VAL A 31 -3.17 -9.27 4.20
N PHE A 32 -2.92 -7.96 4.23
CA PHE A 32 -3.57 -7.09 5.19
C PHE A 32 -5.09 -7.10 5.01
N LEU A 33 -5.54 -7.06 3.76
CA LEU A 33 -6.98 -7.08 3.47
C LEU A 33 -7.59 -8.41 3.89
N MET A 34 -6.95 -9.52 3.56
CA MET A 34 -7.43 -10.86 3.91
C MET A 34 -7.49 -11.05 5.42
N GLY A 35 -6.57 -10.42 6.14
CA GLY A 35 -6.54 -10.48 7.59
C GLY A 35 -7.43 -9.44 8.28
N ASN A 36 -8.21 -8.70 7.51
CA ASN A 36 -9.08 -7.64 8.03
C ASN A 36 -8.31 -6.53 8.75
N ARG A 37 -7.06 -6.33 8.35
CA ARG A 37 -6.24 -5.27 8.93
C ARG A 37 -6.50 -3.94 8.25
N ILE A 38 -6.98 -3.98 7.02
CA ILE A 38 -7.41 -2.79 6.29
C ILE A 38 -8.72 -3.11 5.62
N THR A 39 -9.48 -2.07 5.27
CA THR A 39 -10.75 -2.24 4.56
C THR A 39 -10.48 -2.26 3.05
N ALA A 40 -11.51 -2.66 2.29
CA ALA A 40 -11.41 -2.66 0.83
C ALA A 40 -11.13 -1.24 0.31
N ASP A 41 -11.76 -0.23 0.93
CA ASP A 41 -11.52 1.16 0.54
C ASP A 41 -10.08 1.57 0.80
N GLU A 42 -9.54 1.18 1.95
CA GLU A 42 -8.15 1.47 2.30
C GLU A 42 -7.20 0.76 1.35
N TYR A 43 -7.51 -0.48 1.01
CA TYR A 43 -6.71 -1.23 0.03
C TYR A 43 -6.64 -0.48 -1.29
N LYS A 44 -7.79 -0.04 -1.77
CA LYS A 44 -7.86 0.68 -3.04
C LYS A 44 -7.04 1.96 -2.99
N GLU A 45 -7.16 2.73 -1.91
CA GLU A 45 -6.40 3.96 -1.74
C GLU A 45 -4.90 3.70 -1.76
N LEU A 46 -4.47 2.65 -1.05
CA LEU A 46 -3.05 2.33 -0.98
C LEU A 46 -2.51 1.87 -2.33
N VAL A 47 -3.29 1.10 -3.07
CA VAL A 47 -2.88 0.68 -4.41
C VAL A 47 -2.77 1.88 -5.35
N GLU A 48 -3.72 2.80 -5.27
CA GLU A 48 -3.67 3.99 -6.11
C GLU A 48 -2.46 4.86 -5.76
N LEU A 49 -2.15 4.99 -4.48
CA LEU A 49 -0.97 5.72 -4.05
C LEU A 49 0.30 5.05 -4.56
N LEU A 50 0.34 3.74 -4.47
CA LEU A 50 1.48 2.96 -4.94
C LEU A 50 1.70 3.15 -6.44
N GLU A 51 0.64 3.10 -7.21
CA GLU A 51 0.74 3.31 -8.66
C GLU A 51 1.22 4.71 -9.00
N SER A 52 0.75 5.70 -8.24
CA SER A 52 1.20 7.07 -8.41
C SER A 52 2.70 7.20 -8.16
N LYS A 53 3.20 6.52 -7.12
CA LYS A 53 4.63 6.56 -6.81
C LYS A 53 5.46 5.87 -7.88
N GLU A 54 4.95 4.78 -8.44
CA GLU A 54 5.66 4.07 -9.51
C GLU A 54 5.77 4.92 -10.76
N VAL A 55 4.72 5.68 -11.08
CA VAL A 55 4.77 6.60 -12.21
C VAL A 55 5.84 7.66 -11.98
N GLU A 56 5.92 8.21 -10.77
CA GLU A 56 6.93 9.20 -10.43
C GLU A 56 8.34 8.63 -10.60
N LYS A 57 8.54 7.38 -10.16
CA LYS A 57 9.83 6.71 -10.31
C LYS A 57 10.22 6.55 -11.76
N ASP A 58 9.26 6.16 -12.59
CA ASP A 58 9.52 5.94 -14.01
C ASP A 58 9.92 7.21 -14.73
N GLN A 59 9.47 8.34 -14.23
CA GLN A 59 9.79 9.62 -14.83
C GLN A 59 11.12 10.20 -14.36
N ALA A 60 11.65 9.64 -13.31
CA ALA A 60 12.95 10.09 -12.80
C ALA A 60 14.14 9.56 -13.63
#